data_344b8e4e3fee17aa3ed7c19a2a336a52
#
_entry.id   344b8e4e3fee17aa3ed7c19a2a336a52
#
_cell.length_a   1.000
_cell.length_b   1.000
_cell.length_c   1.000
_cell.angle_alpha   90.00
_cell.angle_beta   90.00
_cell.angle_gamma   90.00
#
_symmetry.space_group_name_H-M   'P 1'
#
loop_
_entity.id
_entity.type
_entity.pdbx_description
1 polymer ?
#
loop_
_entity_poly.entity_id
_entity_poly.type
_entity_poly.pdbx_seq_one_letter_code
_entity_poly.pdbx_strand_id
1 'polypeptide(L)'
;MSRPYEEILNGGTLPRSAPGDRHETICARLHREMAVSIAGLTGVQLLAPRTQVQIARATAFCPDLALVMAATGKLFLAAEIISRDDHRADTVTKKEIYEQHRVPRLWMVDPRYDNVEIYHSFEFGLKLHGILAGNEILQEKLVPQFKITMKELFA
;
A
#
# COMPACT_ATOMS: atom_id res chain seq x y z
N MET A 1 12.16 -13.99 -9.00
CA MET A 1 11.33 -13.60 -10.15
C MET A 1 9.88 -13.56 -9.70
N SER A 2 9.21 -12.46 -9.94
CA SER A 2 7.81 -12.28 -9.56
C SER A 2 6.88 -13.09 -10.46
N ARG A 3 5.75 -13.52 -9.90
CA ARG A 3 4.76 -14.33 -10.62
C ARG A 3 3.42 -13.60 -10.66
N PRO A 4 2.56 -13.89 -11.66
CA PRO A 4 1.17 -13.47 -11.60
C PRO A 4 0.50 -14.00 -10.34
N TYR A 5 -0.47 -13.26 -9.84
CA TYR A 5 -1.20 -13.63 -8.62
C TYR A 5 -2.67 -13.25 -8.76
N GLU A 6 -3.46 -13.63 -7.78
CA GLU A 6 -4.89 -13.35 -7.79
C GLU A 6 -5.30 -12.68 -6.49
N GLU A 7 -6.24 -11.74 -6.62
CA GLU A 7 -6.95 -11.16 -5.49
C GLU A 7 -8.41 -11.61 -5.57
N ILE A 8 -9.16 -11.44 -4.49
CA ILE A 8 -10.56 -11.82 -4.43
C ILE A 8 -11.40 -10.56 -4.23
N LEU A 9 -12.37 -10.36 -5.11
CA LEU A 9 -13.29 -9.23 -5.05
C LEU A 9 -14.73 -9.74 -5.14
N ASN A 10 -15.48 -9.53 -4.04
CA ASN A 10 -16.89 -9.94 -3.95
C ASN A 10 -17.12 -11.40 -4.35
N GLY A 11 -16.23 -12.30 -3.89
CA GLY A 11 -16.29 -13.73 -4.19
C GLY A 11 -15.72 -14.13 -5.55
N GLY A 12 -15.39 -13.18 -6.40
CA GLY A 12 -14.79 -13.42 -7.71
C GLY A 12 -13.28 -13.24 -7.69
N THR A 13 -12.61 -13.84 -8.65
CA THR A 13 -11.16 -13.73 -8.81
C THR A 13 -10.80 -12.47 -9.59
N LEU A 14 -9.84 -11.71 -9.08
CA LEU A 14 -9.24 -10.56 -9.75
C LEU A 14 -7.80 -10.94 -10.13
N PRO A 15 -7.55 -11.34 -11.39
CA PRO A 15 -6.20 -11.71 -11.80
C PRO A 15 -5.29 -10.48 -11.87
N ARG A 16 -4.04 -10.67 -11.45
CA ARG A 16 -3.01 -9.62 -11.44
C ARG A 16 -1.79 -10.10 -12.20
N SER A 17 -1.27 -9.21 -13.04
CA SER A 17 -0.03 -9.47 -13.76
C SER A 17 1.16 -9.56 -12.82
N ALA A 18 2.20 -10.30 -13.21
CA ALA A 18 3.44 -10.31 -12.46
C ALA A 18 4.02 -8.90 -12.38
N PRO A 19 4.42 -8.43 -11.18
CA PRO A 19 5.07 -7.12 -11.04
C PRO A 19 6.34 -7.05 -11.88
N GLY A 20 6.56 -5.91 -12.54
CA GLY A 20 7.78 -5.66 -13.30
C GLY A 20 8.94 -5.26 -12.40
N ASP A 21 10.15 -5.15 -12.99
CA ASP A 21 11.38 -4.90 -12.25
C ASP A 21 11.34 -3.56 -11.50
N ARG A 22 10.83 -2.51 -12.13
CA ARG A 22 10.73 -1.20 -11.47
C ARG A 22 9.76 -1.24 -10.29
N HIS A 23 8.63 -1.91 -10.46
CA HIS A 23 7.65 -2.11 -9.39
C HIS A 23 8.30 -2.82 -8.19
N GLU A 24 9.02 -3.90 -8.44
CA GLU A 24 9.68 -4.67 -7.39
C GLU A 24 10.81 -3.88 -6.71
N THR A 25 11.54 -3.07 -7.45
CA THR A 25 12.57 -2.20 -6.88
C THR A 25 11.97 -1.18 -5.91
N ILE A 26 10.88 -0.53 -6.30
CA ILE A 26 10.17 0.43 -5.45
C ILE A 26 9.60 -0.28 -4.21
N CYS A 27 8.99 -1.43 -4.40
CA CYS A 27 8.45 -2.25 -3.32
C CYS A 27 9.53 -2.63 -2.30
N ALA A 28 10.69 -3.07 -2.78
CA ALA A 28 11.82 -3.43 -1.92
C ALA A 28 12.33 -2.24 -1.11
N ARG A 29 12.38 -1.05 -1.71
CA ARG A 29 12.81 0.17 -1.02
C ARG A 29 11.84 0.55 0.10
N LEU A 30 10.54 0.53 -0.19
CA LEU A 30 9.50 0.79 0.82
C LEU A 30 9.60 -0.20 1.98
N HIS A 31 9.71 -1.48 1.68
CA HIS A 31 9.77 -2.54 2.69
C HIS A 31 11.03 -2.43 3.56
N ARG A 32 12.18 -2.17 2.96
CA ARG A 32 13.43 -2.03 3.70
C ARG A 32 13.35 -0.87 4.68
N GLU A 33 12.90 0.29 4.22
CA GLU A 33 12.77 1.46 5.08
C GLU A 33 11.74 1.25 6.18
N MET A 34 10.61 0.64 5.85
CA MET A 34 9.56 0.35 6.82
C MET A 34 10.02 -0.67 7.87
N ALA A 35 10.69 -1.74 7.45
CA ALA A 35 11.17 -2.78 8.36
C ALA A 35 12.13 -2.21 9.40
N VAL A 36 13.06 -1.35 8.98
CA VAL A 36 13.98 -0.66 9.89
C VAL A 36 13.21 0.26 10.83
N SER A 37 12.24 0.98 10.30
CA SER A 37 11.49 1.99 11.05
C SER A 37 10.60 1.40 12.13
N ILE A 38 10.07 0.19 11.93
CA ILE A 38 9.18 -0.45 12.92
C ILE A 38 9.91 -1.39 13.88
N ALA A 39 11.21 -1.59 13.72
CA ALA A 39 11.98 -2.58 14.52
C ALA A 39 11.83 -2.39 16.04
N GLY A 40 11.66 -1.14 16.49
CA GLY A 40 11.45 -0.81 17.90
C GLY A 40 9.99 -0.68 18.33
N LEU A 41 9.04 -0.91 17.42
CA LEU A 41 7.61 -0.77 17.70
C LEU A 41 6.97 -2.13 17.94
N THR A 42 6.12 -2.22 18.98
CA THR A 42 5.41 -3.45 19.33
C THR A 42 3.95 -3.48 18.86
N GLY A 43 3.39 -2.33 18.52
CA GLY A 43 1.97 -2.18 18.18
C GLY A 43 1.60 -2.47 16.73
N VAL A 44 2.57 -2.57 15.85
CA VAL A 44 2.36 -2.79 14.41
C VAL A 44 3.21 -3.92 13.89
N GLN A 45 2.73 -4.56 12.84
CA GLN A 45 3.43 -5.64 12.14
C GLN A 45 3.45 -5.35 10.64
N LEU A 46 4.62 -5.49 10.02
CA LEU A 46 4.78 -5.41 8.58
C LEU A 46 4.63 -6.81 7.98
N LEU A 47 3.68 -6.96 7.05
CA LEU A 47 3.51 -8.21 6.33
C LEU A 47 4.50 -8.29 5.16
N ALA A 48 4.81 -9.51 4.72
CA ALA A 48 5.60 -9.69 3.50
C ALA A 48 4.84 -9.12 2.29
N PRO A 49 5.55 -8.67 1.25
CA PRO A 49 4.89 -8.10 0.07
C PRO A 49 3.83 -9.05 -0.49
N ARG A 50 2.69 -8.47 -0.83
CA ARG A 50 1.57 -9.19 -1.45
C ARG A 50 1.04 -10.37 -0.62
N THR A 51 1.18 -10.30 0.70
CA THR A 51 0.46 -11.18 1.61
C THR A 51 -1.03 -10.92 1.48
N GLN A 52 -1.83 -11.97 1.38
CA GLN A 52 -3.27 -11.83 1.29
C GLN A 52 -3.84 -11.29 2.59
N VAL A 53 -4.62 -10.22 2.48
CA VAL A 53 -5.28 -9.56 3.60
C VAL A 53 -6.79 -9.58 3.37
N GLN A 54 -7.53 -10.11 4.33
CA GLN A 54 -9.00 -10.11 4.28
C GLN A 54 -9.49 -8.69 4.55
N ILE A 55 -10.17 -8.09 3.58
CA ILE A 55 -10.73 -6.74 3.69
C ILE A 55 -12.19 -6.80 4.12
N ALA A 56 -12.94 -7.72 3.54
CA ALA A 56 -14.34 -7.96 3.81
C ALA A 56 -14.62 -9.45 3.71
N ARG A 57 -15.87 -9.89 3.98
CA ARG A 57 -16.22 -11.30 3.99
C ARG A 57 -15.84 -12.05 2.71
N ALA A 58 -16.04 -11.41 1.56
CA ALA A 58 -15.80 -12.04 0.25
C ALA A 58 -14.72 -11.30 -0.56
N THR A 59 -13.90 -10.49 0.10
CA THR A 59 -12.88 -9.68 -0.56
C THR A 59 -11.56 -9.78 0.18
N ALA A 60 -10.51 -10.17 -0.53
CA ALA A 60 -9.15 -10.25 0.01
C ALA A 60 -8.18 -9.69 -1.02
N PHE A 61 -7.36 -8.75 -0.61
CA PHE A 61 -6.36 -8.11 -1.45
C PHE A 61 -4.95 -8.50 -1.03
N CYS A 62 -4.00 -8.31 -1.94
CA CYS A 62 -2.58 -8.57 -1.72
C CYS A 62 -1.80 -7.25 -1.89
N PRO A 63 -1.89 -6.32 -0.92
CA PRO A 63 -1.19 -5.03 -1.04
C PRO A 63 0.30 -5.23 -1.19
N ASP A 64 0.94 -4.32 -1.91
CA ASP A 64 2.40 -4.34 -2.04
C ASP A 64 3.09 -4.11 -0.71
N LEU A 65 2.49 -3.27 0.14
CA LEU A 65 2.93 -3.10 1.52
C LEU A 65 1.70 -3.03 2.42
N ALA A 66 1.73 -3.75 3.54
CA ALA A 66 0.65 -3.72 4.52
C ALA A 66 1.21 -3.67 5.93
N LEU A 67 0.73 -2.71 6.72
CA LEU A 67 0.92 -2.67 8.16
C LEU A 67 -0.39 -3.04 8.84
N VAL A 68 -0.32 -4.00 9.75
CA VAL A 68 -1.47 -4.40 10.55
C VAL A 68 -1.22 -4.08 12.02
N MET A 69 -2.31 -3.89 12.76
CA MET A 69 -2.23 -3.72 14.21
C MET A 69 -1.92 -5.08 14.83
N ALA A 70 -0.86 -5.17 15.61
CA ALA A 70 -0.39 -6.44 16.18
C ALA A 70 -1.46 -7.11 17.05
N ALA A 71 -2.22 -6.32 17.82
CA ALA A 71 -3.20 -6.84 18.76
C ALA A 71 -4.44 -7.44 18.08
N THR A 72 -4.85 -6.92 16.93
CA THR A 72 -6.11 -7.29 16.28
C THR A 72 -5.94 -7.89 14.88
N GLY A 73 -4.76 -7.74 14.27
CA GLY A 73 -4.54 -8.09 12.87
C GLY A 73 -5.23 -7.16 11.87
N LYS A 74 -5.88 -6.10 12.32
CA LYS A 74 -6.56 -5.16 11.44
C LYS A 74 -5.57 -4.37 10.59
N LEU A 75 -5.90 -4.24 9.32
CA LEU A 75 -5.12 -3.43 8.40
C LEU A 75 -5.19 -1.95 8.80
N PHE A 76 -4.03 -1.36 9.04
CA PHE A 76 -3.89 0.07 9.32
C PHE A 76 -3.49 0.86 8.08
N LEU A 77 -2.53 0.33 7.33
CA LEU A 77 -1.98 1.01 6.17
C LEU A 77 -1.79 0.01 5.05
N ALA A 78 -2.31 0.32 3.88
CA ALA A 78 -2.03 -0.38 2.64
C ALA A 78 -1.33 0.56 1.67
N ALA A 79 -0.26 0.08 1.03
CA ALA A 79 0.35 0.76 -0.10
C ALA A 79 0.17 -0.10 -1.35
N GLU A 80 -0.34 0.53 -2.39
CA GLU A 80 -0.50 -0.07 -3.70
C GLU A 80 0.44 0.63 -4.67
N ILE A 81 1.37 -0.12 -5.23
CA ILE A 81 2.24 0.40 -6.29
C ILE A 81 1.50 0.16 -7.60
N ILE A 82 1.14 1.25 -8.28
CA ILE A 82 0.29 1.19 -9.46
C ILE A 82 1.01 0.43 -10.56
N SER A 83 0.37 -0.65 -11.04
CA SER A 83 0.86 -1.44 -12.15
C SER A 83 0.46 -0.78 -13.47
N ARG A 84 1.39 -0.79 -14.42
CA ARG A 84 1.13 -0.28 -15.77
C ARG A 84 -0.06 -0.98 -16.43
N ASP A 85 -0.17 -2.30 -16.25
CA ASP A 85 -1.19 -3.11 -16.90
C ASP A 85 -2.52 -3.14 -16.12
N ASP A 86 -2.45 -3.00 -14.81
CA ASP A 86 -3.60 -3.13 -13.90
C ASP A 86 -3.97 -1.82 -13.20
N HIS A 87 -3.59 -0.66 -13.76
CA HIS A 87 -3.72 0.63 -13.06
C HIS A 87 -5.16 0.95 -12.63
N ARG A 88 -6.15 0.55 -13.43
CA ARG A 88 -7.56 0.80 -13.08
C ARG A 88 -8.01 -0.01 -11.86
N ALA A 89 -7.56 -1.27 -11.75
CA ALA A 89 -7.83 -2.07 -10.55
C ALA A 89 -7.28 -1.40 -9.31
N ASP A 90 -6.04 -0.87 -9.39
CA ASP A 90 -5.39 -0.20 -8.24
C ASP A 90 -6.03 1.17 -7.93
N THR A 91 -6.21 2.02 -8.95
CA THR A 91 -6.61 3.41 -8.73
C THR A 91 -8.10 3.61 -8.53
N VAL A 92 -8.94 2.69 -8.98
CA VAL A 92 -10.40 2.82 -8.91
C VAL A 92 -11.00 1.74 -8.02
N THR A 93 -10.93 0.48 -8.45
CA THR A 93 -11.65 -0.62 -7.81
C THR A 93 -11.20 -0.87 -6.37
N LYS A 94 -9.90 -1.06 -6.16
CA LYS A 94 -9.36 -1.33 -4.83
C LYS A 94 -9.51 -0.14 -3.91
N LYS A 95 -9.30 1.06 -4.42
CA LYS A 95 -9.46 2.29 -3.65
C LYS A 95 -10.87 2.42 -3.09
N GLU A 96 -11.89 2.16 -3.90
CA GLU A 96 -13.29 2.19 -3.45
C GLU A 96 -13.54 1.20 -2.31
N ILE A 97 -12.99 0.00 -2.42
CA ILE A 97 -13.14 -1.03 -1.38
C ILE A 97 -12.43 -0.63 -0.09
N TYR A 98 -11.19 -0.13 -0.18
CA TYR A 98 -10.48 0.39 0.99
C TYR A 98 -11.26 1.51 1.68
N GLU A 99 -11.88 2.38 0.89
CA GLU A 99 -12.73 3.46 1.40
C GLU A 99 -13.95 2.93 2.14
N GLN A 100 -14.68 1.99 1.52
CA GLN A 100 -15.87 1.40 2.11
C GLN A 100 -15.60 0.71 3.46
N HIS A 101 -14.42 0.09 3.58
CA HIS A 101 -14.04 -0.64 4.78
C HIS A 101 -13.15 0.16 5.73
N ARG A 102 -13.05 1.46 5.50
CA ARG A 102 -12.42 2.44 6.41
C ARG A 102 -10.99 2.07 6.80
N VAL A 103 -10.20 1.60 5.85
CA VAL A 103 -8.76 1.40 6.07
C VAL A 103 -8.14 2.77 6.41
N PRO A 104 -7.47 2.92 7.56
CA PRO A 104 -7.07 4.24 8.04
C PRO A 104 -6.11 5.00 7.12
N ARG A 105 -5.22 4.28 6.41
CA ARG A 105 -4.21 4.87 5.52
C ARG A 105 -4.13 4.11 4.23
N LEU A 106 -4.11 4.83 3.11
CA LEU A 106 -3.85 4.26 1.79
C LEU A 106 -2.80 5.11 1.08
N TRP A 107 -1.73 4.48 0.62
CA TRP A 107 -0.73 5.11 -0.21
C TRP A 107 -0.85 4.55 -1.62
N MET A 108 -1.09 5.45 -2.58
CA MET A 108 -1.06 5.11 -4.01
C MET A 108 0.27 5.54 -4.57
N VAL A 109 1.16 4.58 -4.78
CA VAL A 109 2.52 4.81 -5.26
C VAL A 109 2.52 4.68 -6.77
N ASP A 110 2.79 5.78 -7.47
CA ASP A 110 2.65 5.85 -8.92
C ASP A 110 3.98 6.03 -9.65
N PRO A 111 4.55 4.95 -10.17
CA PRO A 111 5.81 5.02 -10.91
C PRO A 111 5.72 5.75 -12.26
N ARG A 112 4.50 5.98 -12.77
CA ARG A 112 4.32 6.70 -14.03
C ARG A 112 4.68 8.17 -13.89
N TYR A 113 4.45 8.74 -12.70
CA TYR A 113 4.66 10.16 -12.41
C TYR A 113 5.62 10.38 -11.25
N ASP A 114 6.24 9.33 -10.72
CA ASP A 114 7.16 9.37 -9.57
C ASP A 114 6.56 10.14 -8.40
N ASN A 115 5.30 9.84 -8.08
CA ASN A 115 4.61 10.46 -6.97
C ASN A 115 3.89 9.43 -6.07
N VAL A 116 3.52 9.88 -4.88
CA VAL A 116 2.70 9.12 -3.94
C VAL A 116 1.53 9.97 -3.52
N GLU A 117 0.32 9.47 -3.72
CA GLU A 117 -0.88 10.05 -3.15
C GLU A 117 -1.15 9.41 -1.80
N ILE A 118 -1.35 10.23 -0.78
CA ILE A 118 -1.63 9.80 0.59
C ILE A 118 -3.10 10.05 0.90
N TYR A 119 -3.82 9.00 1.29
CA TYR A 119 -5.22 9.10 1.72
C TYR A 119 -5.35 8.72 3.18
N HIS A 120 -6.15 9.50 3.90
CA HIS A 120 -6.56 9.21 5.28
C HIS A 120 -8.06 8.95 5.34
N SER A 121 -8.47 7.95 6.09
CA SER A 121 -9.88 7.69 6.36
C SER A 121 -10.45 8.76 7.29
N PHE A 122 -11.66 9.17 7.00
CA PHE A 122 -12.41 10.09 7.85
C PHE A 122 -13.90 9.70 7.82
N GLU A 123 -14.76 10.48 8.45
CA GLU A 123 -16.17 10.15 8.63
C GLU A 123 -16.91 9.81 7.34
N PHE A 124 -16.58 10.49 6.24
CA PHE A 124 -17.28 10.36 4.96
C PHE A 124 -16.49 9.62 3.87
N GLY A 125 -15.38 8.96 4.21
CA GLY A 125 -14.62 8.18 3.24
C GLY A 125 -13.11 8.40 3.33
N LEU A 126 -12.41 8.26 2.20
CA LEU A 126 -10.99 8.56 2.09
C LEU A 126 -10.80 10.01 1.61
N LYS A 127 -9.97 10.74 2.33
CA LYS A 127 -9.60 12.10 1.97
C LYS A 127 -8.15 12.15 1.51
N LEU A 128 -7.91 12.78 0.39
CA LEU A 128 -6.55 13.03 -0.08
C LEU A 128 -5.85 13.98 0.90
N HIS A 129 -4.83 13.47 1.58
CA HIS A 129 -4.03 14.22 2.54
C HIS A 129 -2.92 15.00 1.84
N GLY A 130 -2.35 14.44 0.78
CA GLY A 130 -1.32 15.09 -0.01
C GLY A 130 -0.85 14.24 -1.18
N ILE A 131 -0.18 14.90 -2.10
CA ILE A 131 0.52 14.27 -3.23
C ILE A 131 1.98 14.67 -3.11
N LEU A 132 2.87 13.70 -3.00
CA LEU A 132 4.30 13.94 -2.82
C LEU A 132 5.08 13.67 -4.10
N ALA A 133 6.03 14.54 -4.41
CA ALA A 133 6.92 14.40 -5.56
C ALA A 133 8.30 15.00 -5.24
N GLY A 134 9.29 14.72 -6.07
CA GLY A 134 10.62 15.31 -5.97
C GLY A 134 11.33 15.03 -4.65
N ASN A 135 11.68 16.08 -3.94
CA ASN A 135 12.39 15.97 -2.66
C ASN A 135 11.44 15.92 -1.45
N GLU A 136 10.14 15.88 -1.67
CA GLU A 136 9.18 15.76 -0.59
C GLU A 136 9.31 14.40 0.10
N ILE A 137 8.97 14.37 1.39
CA ILE A 137 9.22 13.22 2.26
C ILE A 137 7.92 12.51 2.57
N LEU A 138 7.90 11.20 2.33
CA LEU A 138 6.83 10.33 2.80
C LEU A 138 7.10 9.96 4.25
N GLN A 139 6.13 10.21 5.12
CA GLN A 139 6.21 9.90 6.53
C GLN A 139 4.82 9.53 7.07
N GLU A 140 4.80 8.84 8.21
CA GLU A 140 3.56 8.41 8.86
C GLU A 140 3.69 8.56 10.38
N LYS A 141 2.73 9.22 10.99
CA LYS A 141 2.75 9.48 12.45
C LYS A 141 2.80 8.21 13.29
N LEU A 142 2.13 7.13 12.84
CA LEU A 142 2.14 5.85 13.55
C LEU A 142 3.54 5.23 13.57
N VAL A 143 4.35 5.55 12.57
CA VAL A 143 5.74 5.03 12.45
C VAL A 143 6.69 6.23 12.37
N PRO A 144 7.01 6.89 13.50
CA PRO A 144 7.74 8.16 13.50
C PRO A 144 9.14 8.10 12.86
N GLN A 145 9.75 6.92 12.83
CA GLN A 145 11.09 6.74 12.26
C GLN A 145 11.07 6.58 10.74
N PHE A 146 9.89 6.33 10.16
CA PHE A 146 9.78 6.12 8.72
C PHE A 146 9.86 7.46 7.98
N LYS A 147 10.84 7.58 7.11
CA LYS A 147 11.03 8.74 6.24
C LYS A 147 11.75 8.29 4.97
N ILE A 148 11.18 8.62 3.83
CA ILE A 148 11.82 8.42 2.53
C ILE A 148 11.40 9.54 1.58
N THR A 149 12.36 10.12 0.86
CA THR A 149 12.03 11.11 -0.17
C THR A 149 11.53 10.42 -1.42
N MET A 150 10.74 11.12 -2.23
CA MET A 150 10.28 10.58 -3.51
C MET A 150 11.47 10.31 -4.43
N LYS A 151 12.48 11.18 -4.39
CA LYS A 151 13.71 10.98 -5.15
C LYS A 151 14.40 9.66 -4.80
N GLU A 152 14.48 9.32 -3.53
CA GLU A 152 15.06 8.04 -3.07
C GLU A 152 14.17 6.86 -3.47
N LEU A 153 12.86 7.01 -3.30
CA LEU A 153 11.91 5.93 -3.58
C LEU A 153 11.91 5.54 -5.05
N PHE A 154 11.94 6.53 -5.94
CA PHE A 154 11.82 6.30 -7.38
C PHE A 154 13.17 6.34 -8.13
N ALA A 155 14.28 6.43 -7.43
CA ALA A 155 15.62 6.51 -8.02
C ALA A 155 15.95 5.37 -8.99
#